data_5ed6a5aa7693864713949ce45465fb3f
#
_entry.id   5ed6a5aa7693864713949ce45465fb3f
#
_cell.length_a   1.000
_cell.length_b   1.000
_cell.length_c   1.000
_cell.angle_alpha   90.00
_cell.angle_beta   90.00
_cell.angle_gamma   90.00
#
_symmetry.space_group_name_H-M   'P 1'
#
loop_
_entity.id
_entity.type
_entity.pdbx_description
1 polymer ?
#
loop_
_entity_poly.entity_id
_entity_poly.type
_entity_poly.pdbx_seq_one_letter_code
_entity_poly.pdbx_strand_id
1 'polypeptide(L)'
;MKKVLLVLALFVAFNSYTQETELPYYEVPDYPEEFTAGTMAARMVDALGFRFYWATDSLTEKDLAYKANEDGRTTLETIKHIYDLSKIIVNSTLKEPNTRVDEDLSYEEMRAKTLTNFKTAADILRTSDDISQYKIIFGEQEIPFWNQVNGPIADAIWHCGQIVIYRRTTDNPINPKVNHFSGKVRS
;
A
#
# COMPACT_ATOMS: atom_id res chain seq x y z
N MET A 1 22.59 36.98 -56.75
CA MET A 1 23.22 36.33 -55.57
C MET A 1 22.09 35.95 -54.60
N LYS A 2 21.70 34.70 -54.57
CA LYS A 2 20.60 34.20 -53.73
C LYS A 2 21.18 33.75 -52.37
N LYS A 3 20.77 34.35 -51.30
CA LYS A 3 21.13 33.92 -49.93
C LYS A 3 20.21 32.75 -49.54
N VAL A 4 20.80 31.59 -49.36
CA VAL A 4 20.12 30.42 -48.81
C VAL A 4 20.14 30.53 -47.29
N LEU A 5 18.97 30.65 -46.67
CA LEU A 5 18.79 30.65 -45.21
C LEU A 5 18.63 29.18 -44.75
N LEU A 6 19.64 28.67 -44.06
CA LEU A 6 19.63 27.33 -43.48
C LEU A 6 18.91 27.42 -42.14
N VAL A 7 17.67 26.92 -42.06
CA VAL A 7 16.95 26.80 -40.81
C VAL A 7 17.32 25.47 -40.15
N LEU A 8 18.14 25.52 -39.12
CA LEU A 8 18.48 24.36 -38.31
C LEU A 8 17.35 24.12 -37.32
N ALA A 9 16.48 23.14 -37.64
CA ALA A 9 15.47 22.69 -36.69
C ALA A 9 16.13 21.83 -35.62
N LEU A 10 16.29 22.39 -34.42
CA LEU A 10 16.69 21.64 -33.20
C LEU A 10 15.49 20.78 -32.77
N PHE A 11 15.52 19.51 -33.09
CA PHE A 11 14.68 18.51 -32.45
C PHE A 11 15.19 18.27 -31.03
N VAL A 12 14.62 18.97 -30.05
CA VAL A 12 14.76 18.61 -28.65
C VAL A 12 13.87 17.41 -28.40
N ALA A 13 14.46 16.21 -28.46
CA ALA A 13 13.82 14.99 -28.00
C ALA A 13 13.70 15.10 -26.47
N PHE A 14 12.52 15.45 -25.97
CA PHE A 14 12.16 15.25 -24.58
C PHE A 14 12.12 13.74 -24.36
N ASN A 15 13.22 13.15 -23.91
CA ASN A 15 13.18 11.87 -23.26
C ASN A 15 12.41 12.08 -21.94
N SER A 16 11.10 11.87 -21.98
CA SER A 16 10.31 11.62 -20.78
C SER A 16 10.79 10.29 -20.21
N TYR A 17 11.84 10.30 -19.40
CA TYR A 17 12.06 9.22 -18.44
C TYR A 17 10.84 9.27 -17.52
N THR A 18 9.90 8.38 -17.72
CA THR A 18 9.00 7.96 -16.65
C THR A 18 9.93 7.39 -15.58
N GLN A 19 10.25 8.19 -14.57
CA GLN A 19 10.75 7.64 -13.31
C GLN A 19 9.66 6.67 -12.88
N GLU A 20 9.90 5.37 -12.98
CA GLU A 20 9.16 4.39 -12.19
C GLU A 20 9.33 4.86 -10.74
N THR A 21 8.31 5.47 -10.20
CA THR A 21 8.31 5.88 -8.80
C THR A 21 8.39 4.60 -8.00
N GLU A 22 9.54 4.36 -7.37
CA GLU A 22 9.75 3.19 -6.53
C GLU A 22 8.62 3.11 -5.51
N LEU A 23 7.91 1.98 -5.48
CA LEU A 23 6.77 1.80 -4.58
C LEU A 23 7.26 1.84 -3.12
N PRO A 24 6.54 2.49 -2.22
CA PRO A 24 6.94 2.58 -0.82
C PRO A 24 6.94 1.19 -0.15
N TYR A 25 7.68 1.08 0.96
CA TYR A 25 7.73 -0.08 1.83
C TYR A 25 8.56 -1.28 1.33
N TYR A 26 9.52 -1.06 0.45
CA TYR A 26 10.60 -2.03 0.27
C TYR A 26 11.30 -2.34 1.61
N GLU A 27 11.47 -1.30 2.44
CA GLU A 27 11.84 -1.38 3.86
C GLU A 27 10.93 -0.50 4.70
N VAL A 28 10.81 -0.82 5.99
CA VAL A 28 10.12 0.04 6.95
C VAL A 28 11.01 1.27 7.21
N PRO A 29 10.45 2.50 7.27
CA PRO A 29 11.20 3.70 7.62
C PRO A 29 11.98 3.56 8.93
N ASP A 30 13.03 4.35 9.09
CA ASP A 30 13.83 4.37 10.30
C ASP A 30 12.99 4.75 11.54
N TYR A 31 13.53 4.49 12.72
CA TYR A 31 12.84 4.81 13.97
C TYR A 31 12.65 6.31 14.11
N PRO A 32 11.47 6.79 14.53
CA PRO A 32 11.28 8.18 14.89
C PRO A 32 12.10 8.53 16.14
N GLU A 33 12.45 9.82 16.30
CA GLU A 33 13.17 10.30 17.47
C GLU A 33 12.30 10.25 18.75
N GLU A 34 10.99 10.49 18.60
CA GLU A 34 10.04 10.52 19.69
C GLU A 34 9.09 9.32 19.70
N PHE A 35 8.76 8.85 20.89
CA PHE A 35 7.82 7.77 21.11
C PHE A 35 6.46 8.35 21.56
N THR A 36 5.60 8.64 20.59
CA THR A 36 4.27 9.21 20.78
C THR A 36 3.16 8.28 20.31
N ALA A 37 1.90 8.59 20.62
CA ALA A 37 0.76 7.86 20.08
C ALA A 37 0.74 7.92 18.54
N GLY A 38 1.08 9.08 17.96
CA GLY A 38 1.15 9.27 16.51
C GLY A 38 2.23 8.43 15.85
N THR A 39 3.46 8.44 16.38
CA THR A 39 4.56 7.66 15.84
C THR A 39 4.34 6.15 15.99
N MET A 40 3.69 5.71 17.07
CA MET A 40 3.29 4.31 17.23
C MET A 40 2.22 3.88 16.23
N ALA A 41 1.18 4.69 16.04
CA ALA A 41 0.14 4.41 15.06
C ALA A 41 0.70 4.39 13.63
N ALA A 42 1.58 5.34 13.29
CA ALA A 42 2.31 5.35 12.02
C ALA A 42 3.12 4.07 11.82
N ARG A 43 3.85 3.62 12.86
CA ARG A 43 4.66 2.41 12.79
C ARG A 43 3.84 1.14 12.54
N MET A 44 2.61 1.08 13.06
CA MET A 44 1.70 -0.03 12.76
C MET A 44 1.31 -0.06 11.29
N VAL A 45 1.02 1.09 10.69
CA VAL A 45 0.70 1.21 9.26
C VAL A 45 1.92 0.94 8.39
N ASP A 46 3.11 1.43 8.76
CA ASP A 46 4.37 1.13 8.06
C ASP A 46 4.66 -0.38 8.06
N ALA A 47 4.47 -1.02 9.21
CA ALA A 47 4.67 -2.46 9.34
C ALA A 47 3.66 -3.29 8.51
N LEU A 48 2.44 -2.79 8.36
CA LEU A 48 1.44 -3.34 7.44
C LEU A 48 1.88 -3.13 5.99
N GLY A 49 2.30 -1.92 5.62
CA GLY A 49 2.77 -1.59 4.26
C GLY A 49 3.92 -2.50 3.82
N PHE A 50 4.91 -2.72 4.69
CA PHE A 50 6.03 -3.64 4.44
C PHE A 50 5.56 -5.09 4.22
N ARG A 51 4.61 -5.57 5.03
CA ARG A 51 4.04 -6.91 4.86
C ARG A 51 3.29 -7.04 3.55
N PHE A 52 2.49 -6.04 3.21
CA PHE A 52 1.74 -6.03 1.96
C PHE A 52 2.67 -5.95 0.75
N TYR A 53 3.71 -5.10 0.79
CA TYR A 53 4.71 -5.00 -0.28
C TYR A 53 5.28 -6.38 -0.62
N TRP A 54 5.78 -7.10 0.37
CA TRP A 54 6.43 -8.39 0.15
C TRP A 54 5.45 -9.55 -0.06
N ALA A 55 4.26 -9.49 0.52
CA ALA A 55 3.21 -10.47 0.25
C ALA A 55 2.75 -10.42 -1.21
N THR A 56 2.78 -9.22 -1.81
CA THR A 56 2.25 -8.98 -3.15
C THR A 56 3.34 -8.70 -4.20
N ASP A 57 4.61 -8.81 -3.86
CA ASP A 57 5.69 -8.61 -4.82
C ASP A 57 5.78 -9.78 -5.80
N SER A 58 5.86 -9.49 -7.11
CA SER A 58 6.10 -10.48 -8.17
C SER A 58 5.11 -11.66 -8.18
N LEU A 59 3.82 -11.40 -7.93
CA LEU A 59 2.77 -12.42 -8.09
C LEU A 59 2.49 -12.68 -9.57
N THR A 60 2.36 -13.96 -9.92
CA THR A 60 1.97 -14.42 -11.24
C THR A 60 0.46 -14.59 -11.37
N GLU A 61 -0.04 -14.77 -12.59
CA GLU A 61 -1.46 -15.10 -12.82
C GLU A 61 -1.90 -16.35 -12.04
N LYS A 62 -1.03 -17.37 -11.94
CA LYS A 62 -1.27 -18.58 -11.13
C LYS A 62 -1.48 -18.24 -9.65
N ASP A 63 -0.67 -17.31 -9.12
CA ASP A 63 -0.81 -16.86 -7.73
C ASP A 63 -2.10 -16.08 -7.53
N LEU A 64 -2.40 -15.15 -8.42
CA LEU A 64 -3.58 -14.28 -8.33
C LEU A 64 -4.89 -15.06 -8.41
N ALA A 65 -4.93 -16.11 -9.22
CA ALA A 65 -6.10 -16.99 -9.37
C ALA A 65 -6.26 -18.03 -8.26
N TYR A 66 -5.23 -18.25 -7.43
CA TYR A 66 -5.25 -19.29 -6.40
C TYR A 66 -6.26 -18.97 -5.29
N LYS A 67 -7.02 -19.98 -4.87
CA LYS A 67 -7.88 -20.00 -3.69
C LYS A 67 -7.73 -21.34 -2.93
N ALA A 68 -7.89 -21.32 -1.62
CA ALA A 68 -7.68 -22.50 -0.79
C ALA A 68 -8.81 -23.55 -0.91
N ASN A 69 -10.03 -23.10 -1.20
CA ASN A 69 -11.22 -23.95 -1.41
C ASN A 69 -12.23 -23.21 -2.30
N GLU A 70 -13.32 -23.89 -2.68
CA GLU A 70 -14.32 -23.34 -3.60
C GLU A 70 -15.03 -22.09 -3.07
N ASP A 71 -15.26 -22.02 -1.76
CA ASP A 71 -15.96 -20.91 -1.10
C ASP A 71 -15.01 -19.75 -0.71
N GLY A 72 -13.70 -19.97 -0.83
CA GLY A 72 -12.68 -18.99 -0.44
C GLY A 72 -12.46 -17.91 -1.49
N ARG A 73 -11.99 -16.75 -1.03
CA ARG A 73 -11.50 -15.69 -1.92
C ARG A 73 -10.23 -16.14 -2.64
N THR A 74 -10.08 -15.73 -3.90
CA THR A 74 -8.81 -15.81 -4.60
C THR A 74 -7.78 -14.87 -3.97
N THR A 75 -6.51 -15.04 -4.32
CA THR A 75 -5.47 -14.08 -3.91
C THR A 75 -5.80 -12.68 -4.41
N LEU A 76 -6.26 -12.53 -5.66
CA LEU A 76 -6.65 -11.24 -6.23
C LEU A 76 -7.80 -10.59 -5.46
N GLU A 77 -8.85 -11.35 -5.13
CA GLU A 77 -9.97 -10.85 -4.32
C GLU A 77 -9.53 -10.49 -2.89
N THR A 78 -8.54 -11.20 -2.34
CA THR A 78 -7.93 -10.87 -1.04
C THR A 78 -7.15 -9.56 -1.12
N ILE A 79 -6.40 -9.33 -2.21
CA ILE A 79 -5.70 -8.06 -2.47
C ILE A 79 -6.69 -6.91 -2.62
N LYS A 80 -7.79 -7.12 -3.37
CA LYS A 80 -8.87 -6.13 -3.50
C LYS A 80 -9.45 -5.76 -2.13
N HIS A 81 -9.66 -6.75 -1.27
CA HIS A 81 -10.14 -6.50 0.09
C HIS A 81 -9.16 -5.66 0.91
N ILE A 82 -7.85 -5.96 0.84
CA ILE A 82 -6.82 -5.14 1.51
C ILE A 82 -6.79 -3.71 0.92
N TYR A 83 -6.98 -3.56 -0.39
CA TYR A 83 -7.11 -2.24 -1.02
C TYR A 83 -8.29 -1.46 -0.44
N ASP A 84 -9.46 -2.09 -0.29
CA ASP A 84 -10.63 -1.45 0.32
C ASP A 84 -10.37 -1.06 1.80
N LEU A 85 -9.69 -1.92 2.57
CA LEU A 85 -9.24 -1.58 3.94
C LEU A 85 -8.25 -0.40 3.95
N SER A 86 -7.35 -0.33 2.98
CA SER A 86 -6.38 0.77 2.87
C SER A 86 -7.06 2.12 2.63
N LYS A 87 -8.16 2.14 1.87
CA LYS A 87 -8.99 3.34 1.69
C LYS A 87 -9.59 3.80 3.02
N ILE A 88 -10.12 2.88 3.83
CA ILE A 88 -10.65 3.20 5.15
C ILE A 88 -9.57 3.82 6.05
N ILE A 89 -8.34 3.28 6.00
CA ILE A 89 -7.23 3.77 6.81
C ILE A 89 -6.84 5.19 6.38
N VAL A 90 -6.63 5.42 5.08
CA VAL A 90 -6.18 6.73 4.58
C VAL A 90 -7.27 7.78 4.71
N ASN A 91 -8.52 7.47 4.39
CA ASN A 91 -9.64 8.40 4.49
C ASN A 91 -9.85 8.88 5.93
N SER A 92 -9.70 7.98 6.92
CA SER A 92 -9.74 8.36 8.34
C SER A 92 -8.69 9.42 8.66
N THR A 93 -7.45 9.25 8.21
CA THR A 93 -6.37 10.24 8.46
C THR A 93 -6.56 11.54 7.69
N LEU A 94 -7.17 11.49 6.51
CA LEU A 94 -7.56 12.66 5.72
C LEU A 94 -8.85 13.33 6.23
N LYS A 95 -9.55 12.68 7.19
CA LYS A 95 -10.88 13.09 7.70
C LYS A 95 -11.96 13.13 6.61
N GLU A 96 -11.84 12.21 5.66
CA GLU A 96 -12.76 12.05 4.54
C GLU A 96 -13.73 10.90 4.79
N PRO A 97 -14.99 10.99 4.30
CA PRO A 97 -15.94 9.90 4.41
C PRO A 97 -15.58 8.75 3.48
N ASN A 98 -15.85 7.53 3.94
CA ASN A 98 -15.73 6.34 3.11
C ASN A 98 -16.98 6.21 2.24
N THR A 99 -16.80 6.30 0.93
CA THR A 99 -17.83 6.06 -0.07
C THR A 99 -17.52 4.78 -0.84
N ARG A 100 -18.56 4.02 -1.15
CA ARG A 100 -18.39 2.83 -1.99
C ARG A 100 -18.28 3.27 -3.45
N VAL A 101 -17.06 3.18 -3.98
CA VAL A 101 -16.78 3.37 -5.40
C VAL A 101 -16.29 2.03 -5.94
N ASP A 102 -16.93 1.54 -7.00
CA ASP A 102 -16.46 0.36 -7.71
C ASP A 102 -15.46 0.83 -8.77
N GLU A 103 -14.20 0.47 -8.57
CA GLU A 103 -13.09 0.81 -9.46
C GLU A 103 -12.64 -0.46 -10.18
N ASP A 104 -12.57 -0.42 -11.49
CA ASP A 104 -11.98 -1.47 -12.32
C ASP A 104 -10.47 -1.24 -12.43
N LEU A 105 -9.71 -1.82 -11.51
CA LEU A 105 -8.28 -1.65 -11.38
C LEU A 105 -7.54 -2.96 -11.68
N SER A 106 -6.43 -2.85 -12.38
CA SER A 106 -5.47 -3.95 -12.50
C SER A 106 -4.86 -4.31 -11.13
N TYR A 107 -4.24 -5.48 -11.05
CA TYR A 107 -3.48 -5.89 -9.86
C TYR A 107 -2.39 -4.87 -9.50
N GLU A 108 -1.63 -4.40 -10.49
CA GLU A 108 -0.54 -3.45 -10.32
C GLU A 108 -1.06 -2.10 -9.80
N GLU A 109 -2.18 -1.62 -10.33
CA GLU A 109 -2.80 -0.38 -9.87
C GLU A 109 -3.33 -0.51 -8.44
N MET A 110 -4.01 -1.62 -8.11
CA MET A 110 -4.46 -1.89 -6.73
C MET A 110 -3.28 -1.95 -5.76
N ARG A 111 -2.19 -2.64 -6.14
CA ARG A 111 -0.98 -2.74 -5.34
C ARG A 111 -0.36 -1.37 -5.09
N ALA A 112 -0.17 -0.58 -6.13
CA ALA A 112 0.42 0.75 -6.04
C ALA A 112 -0.43 1.70 -5.19
N LYS A 113 -1.74 1.76 -5.42
CA LYS A 113 -2.68 2.57 -4.64
C LYS A 113 -2.70 2.16 -3.17
N THR A 114 -2.72 0.86 -2.87
CA THR A 114 -2.71 0.34 -1.50
C THR A 114 -1.47 0.80 -0.74
N LEU A 115 -0.29 0.65 -1.33
CA LEU A 115 0.98 1.07 -0.72
C LEU A 115 1.03 2.60 -0.53
N THR A 116 0.54 3.36 -1.50
CA THR A 116 0.44 4.83 -1.41
C THR A 116 -0.51 5.26 -0.31
N ASN A 117 -1.68 4.61 -0.18
CA ASN A 117 -2.64 4.86 0.89
C ASN A 117 -2.02 4.65 2.27
N PHE A 118 -1.31 3.52 2.47
CA PHE A 118 -0.61 3.26 3.72
C PHE A 118 0.47 4.31 4.01
N LYS A 119 1.26 4.69 2.99
CA LYS A 119 2.31 5.70 3.14
C LYS A 119 1.72 7.05 3.54
N THR A 120 0.66 7.49 2.87
CA THR A 120 -0.04 8.74 3.19
C THR A 120 -0.59 8.73 4.61
N ALA A 121 -1.27 7.65 5.00
CA ALA A 121 -1.80 7.53 6.35
C ALA A 121 -0.69 7.53 7.42
N ALA A 122 0.39 6.78 7.21
CA ALA A 122 1.51 6.74 8.14
C ALA A 122 2.19 8.10 8.29
N ASP A 123 2.38 8.85 7.20
CA ASP A 123 3.01 10.16 7.24
C ASP A 123 2.17 11.18 8.03
N ILE A 124 0.84 11.17 7.86
CA ILE A 124 -0.08 12.02 8.62
C ILE A 124 -0.05 11.64 10.10
N LEU A 125 -0.14 10.36 10.43
CA LEU A 125 -0.13 9.87 11.81
C LEU A 125 1.18 10.22 12.52
N ARG A 126 2.31 10.09 11.83
CA ARG A 126 3.66 10.31 12.38
C ARG A 126 3.85 11.71 12.94
N THR A 127 3.21 12.71 12.35
CA THR A 127 3.31 14.12 12.73
C THR A 127 2.13 14.59 13.59
N SER A 128 1.25 13.67 14.00
CA SER A 128 0.05 14.03 14.74
C SER A 128 0.28 14.01 16.25
N ASP A 129 -0.06 15.12 16.91
CA ASP A 129 -0.06 15.23 18.37
C ASP A 129 -1.26 14.52 19.00
N ASP A 130 -2.37 14.40 18.27
CA ASP A 130 -3.60 13.77 18.76
C ASP A 130 -4.23 12.86 17.67
N ILE A 131 -4.08 11.55 17.83
CA ILE A 131 -4.67 10.57 16.91
C ILE A 131 -6.17 10.34 17.16
N SER A 132 -6.74 10.81 18.26
CA SER A 132 -8.16 10.65 18.56
C SER A 132 -9.07 11.45 17.62
N GLN A 133 -8.51 12.43 16.93
CA GLN A 133 -9.19 13.23 15.92
C GLN A 133 -9.53 12.46 14.64
N TYR A 134 -8.82 11.36 14.37
CA TYR A 134 -9.01 10.56 13.15
C TYR A 134 -10.08 9.50 13.40
N LYS A 135 -11.19 9.61 12.68
CA LYS A 135 -12.32 8.71 12.79
C LYS A 135 -12.59 8.02 11.47
N ILE A 136 -13.14 6.83 11.52
CA ILE A 136 -13.70 6.17 10.33
C ILE A 136 -15.10 6.75 10.15
N ILE A 137 -15.38 7.30 8.97
CA ILE A 137 -16.64 7.97 8.67
C ILE A 137 -17.39 7.16 7.60
N PHE A 138 -18.61 6.67 7.93
CA PHE A 138 -19.54 6.05 6.99
C PHE A 138 -20.87 6.79 7.04
N GLY A 139 -21.13 7.65 6.06
CA GLY A 139 -22.30 8.52 6.09
C GLY A 139 -22.31 9.42 7.33
N GLU A 140 -23.33 9.27 8.19
CA GLU A 140 -23.43 10.01 9.45
C GLU A 140 -22.72 9.32 10.64
N GLN A 141 -22.25 8.10 10.45
CA GLN A 141 -21.61 7.34 11.52
C GLN A 141 -20.12 7.68 11.63
N GLU A 142 -19.68 8.11 12.80
CA GLU A 142 -18.28 8.31 13.16
C GLU A 142 -17.83 7.23 14.14
N ILE A 143 -16.77 6.50 13.78
CA ILE A 143 -16.22 5.40 14.56
C ILE A 143 -14.84 5.82 15.08
N PRO A 144 -14.55 5.71 16.38
CA PRO A 144 -13.28 6.14 16.97
C PRO A 144 -12.06 5.43 16.38
N PHE A 145 -10.88 6.07 16.45
CA PHE A 145 -9.60 5.56 15.94
C PHE A 145 -9.23 4.17 16.51
N TRP A 146 -9.66 3.82 17.72
CA TRP A 146 -9.48 2.46 18.26
C TRP A 146 -9.89 1.37 17.30
N ASN A 147 -10.93 1.62 16.52
CA ASN A 147 -11.44 0.66 15.55
C ASN A 147 -10.58 0.55 14.29
N GLN A 148 -9.70 1.51 14.00
CA GLN A 148 -8.66 1.34 12.97
C GLN A 148 -7.70 0.22 13.33
N VAL A 149 -7.34 0.14 14.63
CA VAL A 149 -6.41 -0.88 15.14
C VAL A 149 -7.04 -2.26 15.08
N ASN A 150 -8.27 -2.39 15.61
CA ASN A 150 -8.97 -3.68 15.69
C ASN A 150 -9.48 -4.18 14.32
N GLY A 151 -9.90 -3.27 13.47
CA GLY A 151 -10.50 -3.53 12.17
C GLY A 151 -9.49 -3.41 11.03
N PRO A 152 -9.51 -2.33 10.25
CA PRO A 152 -8.79 -2.26 8.98
C PRO A 152 -7.32 -2.64 9.05
N ILE A 153 -6.58 -2.21 10.09
CA ILE A 153 -5.16 -2.51 10.22
C ILE A 153 -4.92 -3.99 10.55
N ALA A 154 -5.59 -4.51 11.58
CA ALA A 154 -5.42 -5.90 12.01
C ALA A 154 -5.89 -6.87 10.93
N ASP A 155 -7.03 -6.59 10.29
CA ASP A 155 -7.61 -7.41 9.23
C ASP A 155 -6.69 -7.46 7.99
N ALA A 156 -6.17 -6.31 7.57
CA ALA A 156 -5.21 -6.26 6.46
C ALA A 156 -3.92 -7.04 6.77
N ILE A 157 -3.40 -6.98 8.01
CA ILE A 157 -2.24 -7.79 8.43
C ILE A 157 -2.56 -9.28 8.34
N TRP A 158 -3.73 -9.68 8.81
CA TRP A 158 -4.19 -11.08 8.73
C TRP A 158 -4.23 -11.56 7.28
N HIS A 159 -4.81 -10.77 6.39
CA HIS A 159 -4.89 -11.10 4.97
C HIS A 159 -3.54 -11.10 4.27
N CYS A 160 -2.57 -10.27 4.65
CA CYS A 160 -1.20 -10.38 4.16
C CYS A 160 -0.61 -11.77 4.50
N GLY A 161 -0.84 -12.29 5.70
CA GLY A 161 -0.42 -13.65 6.08
C GLY A 161 -1.08 -14.73 5.23
N GLN A 162 -2.36 -14.56 4.88
CA GLN A 162 -3.08 -15.46 3.99
C GLN A 162 -2.46 -15.50 2.58
N ILE A 163 -2.16 -14.34 1.99
CA ILE A 163 -1.47 -14.25 0.69
C ILE A 163 -0.10 -14.95 0.74
N VAL A 164 0.66 -14.77 1.81
CA VAL A 164 1.96 -15.45 2.00
C VAL A 164 1.82 -16.98 2.00
N ILE A 165 0.75 -17.52 2.59
CA ILE A 165 0.45 -18.97 2.55
C ILE A 165 0.09 -19.38 1.13
N TYR A 166 -0.78 -18.63 0.46
CA TYR A 166 -1.24 -18.95 -0.89
C TYR A 166 -0.11 -19.03 -1.89
N ARG A 167 0.78 -18.02 -1.91
CA ARG A 167 1.93 -18.02 -2.83
C ARG A 167 2.97 -19.09 -2.52
N ARG A 168 3.06 -19.60 -1.29
CA ARG A 168 3.86 -20.79 -0.97
C ARG A 168 3.26 -22.05 -1.60
N THR A 169 1.95 -22.14 -1.63
CA THR A 169 1.23 -23.28 -2.22
C THR A 169 1.36 -23.28 -3.75
N THR A 170 1.56 -22.12 -4.37
CA THR A 170 1.78 -21.98 -5.82
C THR A 170 3.25 -22.04 -6.24
N ASP A 171 4.17 -22.34 -5.31
CA ASP A 171 5.63 -22.43 -5.52
C ASP A 171 6.31 -21.07 -5.78
N ASN A 172 5.70 -19.96 -5.35
CA ASN A 172 6.25 -18.61 -5.44
C ASN A 172 6.40 -17.97 -4.04
N PRO A 173 7.24 -18.49 -3.13
CA PRO A 173 7.43 -17.94 -1.80
C PRO A 173 8.02 -16.51 -1.88
N ILE A 174 7.76 -15.70 -0.83
CA ILE A 174 8.38 -14.37 -0.70
C ILE A 174 9.90 -14.49 -0.63
N ASN A 175 10.60 -13.39 -0.96
CA ASN A 175 12.04 -13.32 -0.86
C ASN A 175 12.53 -13.74 0.55
N PRO A 176 13.38 -14.78 0.69
CA PRO A 176 13.82 -15.30 1.99
C PRO A 176 14.70 -14.33 2.78
N LYS A 177 15.20 -13.26 2.16
CA LYS A 177 15.98 -12.21 2.82
C LYS A 177 15.10 -11.22 3.59
N VAL A 178 13.78 -11.22 3.38
CA VAL A 178 12.84 -10.33 4.09
C VAL A 178 12.81 -10.68 5.57
N ASN A 179 13.10 -9.68 6.40
CA ASN A 179 13.04 -9.81 7.85
C ASN A 179 11.88 -8.99 8.41
N HIS A 180 10.76 -9.66 8.69
CA HIS A 180 9.57 -9.00 9.23
C HIS A 180 9.76 -8.44 10.64
N PHE A 181 10.74 -8.92 11.41
CA PHE A 181 11.02 -8.40 12.74
C PHE A 181 11.70 -7.03 12.70
N SER A 182 12.70 -6.88 11.84
CA SER A 182 13.41 -5.60 11.68
C SER A 182 12.74 -4.65 10.67
N GLY A 183 11.92 -5.17 9.77
CA GLY A 183 11.36 -4.41 8.65
C GLY A 183 12.40 -4.08 7.57
N LYS A 184 13.43 -4.92 7.43
CA LYS A 184 14.56 -4.73 6.51
C LYS A 184 14.76 -5.95 5.63
N VAL A 185 15.48 -5.77 4.52
CA VAL A 185 15.95 -6.86 3.67
C VAL A 185 17.41 -7.17 4.03
N ARG A 186 17.71 -8.44 4.29
CA ARG A 186 19.08 -8.86 4.63
C ARG A 186 19.97 -8.77 3.40
N SER A 187 21.18 -8.32 3.61
CA SER A 187 22.26 -8.32 2.61
C SER A 187 22.65 -9.74 2.16
#